data_913908a286bb549e41bfb3244ada9dde
#
_entry.id   913908a286bb549e41bfb3244ada9dde
#
_cell.length_a   1.000
_cell.length_b   1.000
_cell.length_c   1.000
_cell.angle_alpha   90.00
_cell.angle_beta   90.00
_cell.angle_gamma   90.00
#
_symmetry.space_group_name_H-M   'P 1'
#
loop_
_entity.id
_entity.type
_entity.pdbx_description
1 polymer ?
#
loop_
_entity_poly.entity_id
_entity_poly.type
_entity_poly.pdbx_seq_one_letter_code
_entity_poly.pdbx_strand_id
1 'polypeptide(L)'
;RSEVLLYSLNYSADFSEISIVPRSPAPTGEWDFRSSTSMTDRSNQQTDHWGGNATITWNISDNTKLKSITAYRDLKTDSFIDIDATTLELGDVLVALDQNQFSQEFQLLGDNGENINWVLGAYYLKEEVPSHQEAYADDFLQYVGLPISFLRTIDDDLETTSYAVFGQVDWAFADKWNLGVGVRWTQEEKDYFRTTSTFSDLLGVADPAFEFSDSDDWSDWTPTVTLDYAMSDAVKLYGRVAQGFKSGGFNGRANTADDVSTFDPETVWTTEVGAKTTLADGKLRANYAFFVSKYDDFQARVSVLDNEDPLNISFRFPVLNAAELDIKGAEVEITWLPIEPLALSTQIGYLDAEYGSGGFTGSDGVADEPAFAPEWTARFAGTWTHNFANGSDLMFAAAANYRDSMWL
;
A
#
# COMPACT_ATOMS: atom_id res chain seq x y z
N ARG A 1 -17.64 -6.71 -14.50
CA ARG A 1 -16.26 -6.50 -15.00
C ARG A 1 -16.21 -6.39 -16.52
N SER A 2 -17.00 -7.13 -17.27
CA SER A 2 -17.14 -6.93 -18.73
C SER A 2 -17.73 -5.56 -19.09
N GLU A 3 -18.52 -4.94 -18.22
CA GLU A 3 -19.03 -3.59 -18.41
C GLU A 3 -17.93 -2.50 -18.34
N VAL A 4 -16.89 -2.69 -17.53
CA VAL A 4 -15.80 -1.71 -17.40
C VAL A 4 -14.95 -1.65 -18.68
N LEU A 5 -14.67 -2.78 -19.30
CA LEU A 5 -13.94 -2.81 -20.57
C LEU A 5 -14.79 -2.24 -21.74
N LEU A 6 -16.09 -2.54 -21.75
CA LEU A 6 -17.04 -1.97 -22.70
C LEU A 6 -17.28 -0.47 -22.47
N TYR A 7 -17.19 0.01 -21.21
CA TYR A 7 -17.33 1.41 -20.89
C TYR A 7 -16.13 2.22 -21.40
N SER A 8 -14.92 1.70 -21.26
CA SER A 8 -13.72 2.37 -21.80
C SER A 8 -13.66 2.38 -23.32
N LEU A 9 -14.20 1.35 -23.99
CA LEU A 9 -14.30 1.30 -25.44
C LEU A 9 -15.46 2.13 -26.01
N ASN A 10 -16.52 2.33 -25.26
CA ASN A 10 -17.67 3.15 -25.69
C ASN A 10 -17.43 4.67 -25.60
N TYR A 11 -16.38 5.11 -24.89
CA TYR A 11 -16.12 6.55 -24.72
C TYR A 11 -15.35 7.21 -25.87
N SER A 12 -14.82 6.45 -26.80
CA SER A 12 -13.83 6.95 -27.76
C SER A 12 -14.23 7.01 -29.21
N ALA A 13 -15.44 6.79 -29.59
CA ALA A 13 -16.02 7.08 -30.92
C ALA A 13 -17.39 6.42 -30.98
N ASP A 14 -18.24 6.78 -31.92
CA ASP A 14 -19.55 6.18 -32.24
C ASP A 14 -19.56 4.63 -32.42
N PHE A 15 -18.80 3.92 -31.61
CA PHE A 15 -18.82 2.46 -31.48
C PHE A 15 -19.99 1.96 -30.62
N SER A 16 -20.94 2.81 -30.28
CA SER A 16 -22.13 2.45 -29.51
C SER A 16 -22.96 1.33 -30.14
N GLU A 17 -22.74 1.00 -31.41
CA GLU A 17 -23.43 -0.08 -32.13
C GLU A 17 -22.56 -1.33 -32.37
N ILE A 18 -21.25 -1.30 -32.10
CA ILE A 18 -20.39 -2.46 -32.29
C ILE A 18 -20.18 -3.15 -30.94
N SER A 19 -21.01 -4.13 -30.64
CA SER A 19 -20.76 -5.05 -29.54
C SER A 19 -19.64 -6.00 -29.94
N ILE A 20 -18.40 -5.66 -29.62
CA ILE A 20 -17.23 -6.50 -29.95
C ILE A 20 -17.16 -7.74 -29.06
N VAL A 21 -17.80 -7.73 -27.93
CA VAL A 21 -17.89 -8.88 -27.02
C VAL A 21 -19.35 -9.24 -26.83
N PRO A 22 -19.74 -10.54 -26.96
CA PRO A 22 -21.07 -10.96 -26.59
C PRO A 22 -21.35 -10.51 -25.17
N ARG A 23 -22.31 -9.62 -24.98
CA ARG A 23 -22.74 -9.25 -23.64
C ARG A 23 -23.14 -10.52 -22.93
N SER A 24 -22.37 -10.89 -21.94
CA SER A 24 -22.89 -11.79 -20.92
C SER A 24 -24.16 -11.13 -20.36
N PRO A 25 -25.29 -11.82 -20.25
CA PRO A 25 -26.47 -11.22 -19.66
C PRO A 25 -26.08 -10.64 -18.31
N ALA A 26 -26.51 -9.40 -18.07
CA ALA A 26 -26.28 -8.75 -16.79
C ALA A 26 -26.63 -9.70 -15.66
N PRO A 27 -25.82 -9.81 -14.59
CA PRO A 27 -26.11 -10.71 -13.49
C PRO A 27 -27.53 -10.45 -13.01
N THR A 28 -28.37 -11.48 -13.03
CA THR A 28 -29.81 -11.37 -12.66
C THR A 28 -30.04 -11.21 -11.16
N GLY A 29 -29.08 -10.65 -10.44
CA GLY A 29 -29.20 -10.23 -9.03
C GLY A 29 -28.90 -11.31 -8.00
N GLU A 30 -28.75 -12.57 -8.35
CA GLU A 30 -28.28 -13.61 -7.44
C GLU A 30 -26.83 -13.96 -7.74
N TRP A 31 -25.96 -13.67 -6.78
CA TRP A 31 -24.56 -14.07 -6.84
C TRP A 31 -24.44 -15.59 -6.60
N ASP A 32 -24.01 -16.33 -7.62
CA ASP A 32 -23.92 -17.80 -7.56
C ASP A 32 -22.51 -18.32 -7.20
N PHE A 33 -21.56 -17.43 -6.90
CA PHE A 33 -20.17 -17.75 -6.56
C PHE A 33 -19.41 -18.53 -7.67
N ARG A 34 -19.83 -18.42 -8.92
CA ARG A 34 -19.15 -19.00 -10.06
C ARG A 34 -18.34 -17.96 -10.80
N SER A 35 -17.15 -18.34 -11.22
CA SER A 35 -16.29 -17.57 -12.11
C SER A 35 -15.87 -18.44 -13.27
N SER A 36 -15.60 -17.83 -14.42
CA SER A 36 -14.99 -18.47 -15.58
C SER A 36 -13.58 -17.93 -15.74
N THR A 37 -12.71 -18.69 -16.36
CA THR A 37 -11.34 -18.29 -16.67
C THR A 37 -10.85 -18.96 -17.94
N SER A 38 -10.04 -18.27 -18.71
CA SER A 38 -9.26 -18.80 -19.84
C SER A 38 -8.02 -19.58 -19.37
N MET A 39 -7.58 -19.36 -18.14
CA MET A 39 -6.29 -19.81 -17.60
C MET A 39 -6.28 -21.22 -17.02
N THR A 40 -7.13 -22.12 -17.48
CA THR A 40 -7.24 -23.50 -16.94
C THR A 40 -5.93 -24.28 -17.00
N ASP A 41 -5.08 -24.02 -17.99
CA ASP A 41 -3.79 -24.70 -18.16
C ASP A 41 -2.60 -23.93 -17.55
N ARG A 42 -2.81 -22.68 -17.11
CA ARG A 42 -1.81 -21.79 -16.50
C ARG A 42 -2.02 -21.61 -14.99
N SER A 43 -2.66 -22.56 -14.35
CA SER A 43 -3.13 -22.47 -12.96
C SER A 43 -2.02 -22.59 -11.90
N ASN A 44 -0.77 -22.67 -12.27
CA ASN A 44 0.34 -22.80 -11.34
C ASN A 44 0.77 -21.44 -10.82
N GLN A 45 -0.13 -20.76 -10.11
CA GLN A 45 0.28 -19.62 -9.28
C GLN A 45 1.17 -20.15 -8.16
N GLN A 46 2.37 -19.62 -8.08
CA GLN A 46 3.35 -20.06 -7.09
C GLN A 46 3.90 -18.86 -6.32
N THR A 47 4.11 -19.05 -5.04
CA THR A 47 4.83 -18.09 -4.21
C THR A 47 5.79 -18.87 -3.33
N ASP A 48 7.09 -18.60 -3.50
CA ASP A 48 8.16 -19.08 -2.64
C ASP A 48 8.72 -17.89 -1.88
N HIS A 49 8.72 -17.98 -0.56
CA HIS A 49 9.26 -16.92 0.29
C HIS A 49 10.06 -17.55 1.44
N TRP A 50 11.25 -17.02 1.62
CA TRP A 50 12.04 -17.35 2.81
C TRP A 50 12.74 -16.09 3.33
N GLY A 51 13.14 -16.12 4.59
CA GLY A 51 13.90 -15.04 5.18
C GLY A 51 14.47 -15.44 6.54
N GLY A 52 15.47 -14.71 6.95
CA GLY A 52 16.11 -14.88 8.23
C GLY A 52 16.53 -13.54 8.82
N ASN A 53 16.56 -13.45 10.13
CA ASN A 53 17.12 -12.30 10.83
C ASN A 53 17.96 -12.74 12.02
N ALA A 54 18.92 -11.88 12.38
CA ALA A 54 19.75 -12.04 13.56
C ALA A 54 19.81 -10.70 14.30
N THR A 55 19.56 -10.75 15.61
CA THR A 55 19.71 -9.59 16.48
C THR A 55 20.77 -9.89 17.54
N ILE A 56 21.81 -9.07 17.59
CA ILE A 56 22.87 -9.14 18.60
C ILE A 56 22.70 -7.91 19.48
N THR A 57 22.60 -8.13 20.78
CA THR A 57 22.56 -7.05 21.78
C THR A 57 23.79 -7.16 22.66
N TRP A 58 24.57 -6.09 22.72
CA TRP A 58 25.75 -5.98 23.57
C TRP A 58 25.54 -4.88 24.60
N ASN A 59 25.57 -5.24 25.88
CA ASN A 59 25.55 -4.30 26.99
C ASN A 59 26.94 -3.68 27.13
N ILE A 60 27.10 -2.43 26.76
CA ILE A 60 28.36 -1.67 26.85
C ILE A 60 28.58 -1.24 28.29
N SER A 61 27.52 -0.81 28.96
CA SER A 61 27.46 -0.43 30.36
C SER A 61 26.09 -0.78 30.94
N ASP A 62 25.85 -0.47 32.21
CA ASP A 62 24.54 -0.68 32.86
C ASP A 62 23.44 0.13 32.20
N ASN A 63 23.78 1.29 31.60
CA ASN A 63 22.81 2.22 31.01
C ASN A 63 22.95 2.38 29.49
N THR A 64 23.81 1.57 28.85
CA THR A 64 24.03 1.71 27.41
C THR A 64 24.19 0.36 26.75
N LYS A 65 23.47 0.13 25.66
CA LYS A 65 23.54 -1.09 24.85
C LYS A 65 23.61 -0.77 23.35
N LEU A 66 24.42 -1.57 22.67
CA LEU A 66 24.45 -1.59 21.19
C LEU A 66 23.64 -2.77 20.70
N LYS A 67 22.76 -2.53 19.75
CA LYS A 67 22.00 -3.57 19.06
C LYS A 67 22.40 -3.56 17.58
N SER A 68 22.68 -4.73 17.04
CA SER A 68 22.87 -4.97 15.60
C SER A 68 21.76 -5.88 15.10
N ILE A 69 21.05 -5.46 14.07
CA ILE A 69 19.94 -6.20 13.48
C ILE A 69 20.28 -6.40 12.01
N THR A 70 20.43 -7.65 11.61
CA THR A 70 20.69 -8.06 10.22
C THR A 70 19.50 -8.86 9.73
N ALA A 71 18.97 -8.56 8.55
CA ALA A 71 17.90 -9.34 7.96
C ALA A 71 18.13 -9.56 6.46
N TYR A 72 17.67 -10.71 5.98
CA TYR A 72 17.61 -11.05 4.57
C TYR A 72 16.26 -11.65 4.23
N ARG A 73 15.71 -11.32 3.07
CA ARG A 73 14.46 -11.86 2.52
C ARG A 73 14.64 -12.17 1.05
N ASP A 74 13.93 -13.20 0.61
CA ASP A 74 13.86 -13.64 -0.78
C ASP A 74 12.42 -14.03 -1.06
N LEU A 75 11.87 -13.53 -2.18
CA LEU A 75 10.49 -13.78 -2.59
C LEU A 75 10.47 -14.02 -4.10
N LYS A 76 9.90 -15.14 -4.53
CA LYS A 76 9.60 -15.43 -5.92
C LYS A 76 8.11 -15.67 -6.08
N THR A 77 7.50 -15.01 -7.07
CA THR A 77 6.09 -15.21 -7.37
C THR A 77 5.88 -15.34 -8.86
N ASP A 78 5.03 -16.31 -9.25
CA ASP A 78 4.43 -16.39 -10.56
C ASP A 78 2.93 -16.19 -10.39
N SER A 79 2.40 -15.10 -10.94
CA SER A 79 0.99 -14.73 -10.84
C SER A 79 0.36 -14.63 -12.21
N PHE A 80 -0.61 -15.50 -12.50
CA PHE A 80 -1.44 -15.42 -13.70
C PHE A 80 -2.72 -14.66 -13.37
N ILE A 81 -3.03 -13.66 -14.16
CA ILE A 81 -4.16 -12.76 -13.95
C ILE A 81 -5.04 -12.81 -15.22
N ASP A 82 -6.24 -13.32 -15.08
CA ASP A 82 -7.30 -13.22 -16.07
C ASP A 82 -8.01 -11.88 -15.86
N ILE A 83 -7.82 -10.94 -16.78
CA ILE A 83 -8.32 -9.57 -16.65
C ILE A 83 -9.82 -9.51 -16.94
N ASP A 84 -10.30 -10.31 -17.88
CA ASP A 84 -11.69 -10.26 -18.35
C ASP A 84 -12.63 -11.19 -17.59
N ALA A 85 -12.12 -12.17 -16.84
CA ALA A 85 -12.87 -13.18 -16.09
C ALA A 85 -13.89 -13.96 -16.96
N THR A 86 -13.52 -14.23 -18.21
CA THR A 86 -14.31 -15.06 -19.15
C THR A 86 -13.56 -16.34 -19.50
N THR A 87 -14.06 -17.11 -20.45
CA THR A 87 -13.38 -18.29 -21.00
C THR A 87 -12.52 -17.96 -22.22
N LEU A 88 -12.43 -16.70 -22.59
CA LEU A 88 -11.65 -16.21 -23.72
C LEU A 88 -10.35 -15.55 -23.22
N GLU A 89 -9.28 -15.63 -23.98
CA GLU A 89 -8.01 -14.96 -23.70
C GLU A 89 -8.03 -13.55 -24.32
N LEU A 90 -8.70 -12.61 -23.63
CA LEU A 90 -8.90 -11.24 -24.10
C LEU A 90 -7.89 -10.24 -23.52
N GLY A 91 -7.07 -10.66 -22.58
CA GLY A 91 -6.12 -9.79 -21.91
C GLY A 91 -5.50 -10.47 -20.70
N ASP A 92 -5.07 -11.69 -20.84
CA ASP A 92 -4.44 -12.46 -19.76
C ASP A 92 -3.00 -12.00 -19.54
N VAL A 93 -2.58 -11.97 -18.29
CA VAL A 93 -1.24 -11.48 -17.90
C VAL A 93 -0.57 -12.47 -16.98
N LEU A 94 0.71 -12.78 -17.26
CA LEU A 94 1.64 -13.35 -16.32
C LEU A 94 2.45 -12.20 -15.69
N VAL A 95 2.62 -12.22 -14.39
CA VAL A 95 3.59 -11.39 -13.65
C VAL A 95 4.46 -12.32 -12.82
N ALA A 96 5.72 -12.46 -13.20
CA ALA A 96 6.74 -13.15 -12.44
C ALA A 96 7.64 -12.11 -11.76
N LEU A 97 7.90 -12.27 -10.47
CA LEU A 97 8.71 -11.36 -9.67
C LEU A 97 9.69 -12.16 -8.83
N ASP A 98 10.96 -11.74 -8.82
CA ASP A 98 12.04 -12.30 -8.01
C ASP A 98 12.66 -11.17 -7.19
N GLN A 99 12.29 -11.06 -5.92
CA GLN A 99 12.75 -9.99 -5.02
C GLN A 99 13.74 -10.54 -4.03
N ASN A 100 14.85 -9.86 -3.85
CA ASN A 100 15.74 -10.09 -2.73
C ASN A 100 16.02 -8.78 -1.98
N GLN A 101 16.13 -8.88 -0.65
CA GLN A 101 16.32 -7.74 0.22
C GLN A 101 17.29 -8.06 1.34
N PHE A 102 18.30 -7.23 1.50
CA PHE A 102 19.21 -7.25 2.65
C PHE A 102 19.06 -5.95 3.45
N SER A 103 19.03 -6.04 4.78
CA SER A 103 19.06 -4.85 5.64
C SER A 103 19.98 -5.04 6.84
N GLN A 104 20.60 -3.93 7.26
CA GLN A 104 21.42 -3.85 8.46
C GLN A 104 21.07 -2.58 9.24
N GLU A 105 20.78 -2.76 10.52
CA GLU A 105 20.53 -1.64 11.43
C GLU A 105 21.43 -1.73 12.65
N PHE A 106 22.01 -0.60 13.04
CA PHE A 106 22.71 -0.43 14.30
C PHE A 106 21.96 0.58 15.16
N GLN A 107 21.71 0.22 16.41
CA GLN A 107 21.08 1.08 17.40
C GLN A 107 21.97 1.18 18.64
N LEU A 108 22.34 2.37 19.01
CA LEU A 108 22.91 2.68 20.31
C LEU A 108 21.79 3.24 21.19
N LEU A 109 21.40 2.48 22.22
CA LEU A 109 20.34 2.85 23.14
C LEU A 109 20.94 3.16 24.51
N GLY A 110 20.43 4.19 25.15
CA GLY A 110 20.88 4.56 26.48
C GLY A 110 19.83 5.29 27.29
N ASP A 111 20.13 5.42 28.57
CA ASP A 111 19.38 6.22 29.53
C ASP A 111 20.33 6.93 30.52
N ASN A 112 19.85 7.93 31.21
CA ASN A 112 20.62 8.61 32.25
C ASN A 112 20.36 8.05 33.68
N GLY A 113 19.63 6.92 33.74
CA GLY A 113 19.23 6.29 35.00
C GLY A 113 18.09 7.00 35.74
N GLU A 114 17.54 8.07 35.21
CA GLU A 114 16.50 8.88 35.85
C GLU A 114 15.30 9.12 34.93
N ASN A 115 15.42 10.09 33.99
CA ASN A 115 14.29 10.65 33.29
C ASN A 115 14.53 10.86 31.77
N ILE A 116 15.65 10.41 31.24
CA ILE A 116 15.96 10.49 29.79
C ILE A 116 16.26 9.11 29.25
N ASN A 117 15.56 8.75 28.18
CA ASN A 117 15.90 7.63 27.32
C ASN A 117 16.25 8.16 25.94
N TRP A 118 17.20 7.54 25.26
CA TRP A 118 17.59 7.95 23.93
C TRP A 118 18.01 6.77 23.06
N VAL A 119 17.87 6.95 21.75
CA VAL A 119 18.39 6.07 20.74
C VAL A 119 19.07 6.88 19.64
N LEU A 120 20.22 6.37 19.18
CA LEU A 120 20.88 6.79 17.95
C LEU A 120 21.00 5.57 17.04
N GLY A 121 20.72 5.71 15.76
CA GLY A 121 20.77 4.57 14.84
C GLY A 121 21.26 4.94 13.46
N ALA A 122 21.74 3.91 12.77
CA ALA A 122 22.07 3.93 11.35
C ALA A 122 21.44 2.71 10.68
N TYR A 123 20.92 2.90 9.48
CA TYR A 123 20.21 1.89 8.71
C TYR A 123 20.74 1.84 7.28
N TYR A 124 20.82 0.64 6.76
CA TYR A 124 21.14 0.33 5.36
C TYR A 124 20.15 -0.69 4.84
N LEU A 125 19.66 -0.48 3.63
CA LEU A 125 18.86 -1.43 2.86
C LEU A 125 19.41 -1.52 1.45
N LYS A 126 19.45 -2.74 0.91
CA LYS A 126 19.55 -2.99 -0.52
C LYS A 126 18.44 -3.96 -0.91
N GLU A 127 17.72 -3.60 -1.96
CA GLU A 127 16.63 -4.40 -2.53
C GLU A 127 16.80 -4.46 -4.04
N GLU A 128 16.61 -5.65 -4.60
CA GLU A 128 16.61 -5.91 -6.05
C GLU A 128 15.29 -6.58 -6.39
N VAL A 129 14.59 -6.08 -7.42
CA VAL A 129 13.26 -6.52 -7.81
C VAL A 129 13.19 -6.71 -9.33
N PRO A 130 13.89 -7.70 -9.90
CA PRO A 130 13.65 -8.09 -11.28
C PRO A 130 12.25 -8.64 -11.45
N SER A 131 11.58 -8.24 -12.52
CA SER A 131 10.26 -8.75 -12.86
C SER A 131 10.16 -9.06 -14.36
N HIS A 132 9.38 -10.09 -14.68
CA HIS A 132 9.02 -10.46 -16.04
C HIS A 132 7.52 -10.51 -16.18
N GLN A 133 6.98 -9.84 -17.19
CA GLN A 133 5.55 -9.80 -17.44
C GLN A 133 5.27 -10.23 -18.88
N GLU A 134 4.21 -10.99 -19.07
CA GLU A 134 3.71 -11.40 -20.37
C GLU A 134 2.22 -11.02 -20.48
N ALA A 135 1.82 -10.42 -21.60
CA ALA A 135 0.43 -10.11 -21.89
C ALA A 135 -0.01 -10.82 -23.17
N TYR A 136 -1.14 -11.49 -23.08
CA TYR A 136 -1.73 -12.31 -24.14
C TYR A 136 -3.10 -11.77 -24.52
N ALA A 137 -3.43 -11.77 -25.83
CA ALA A 137 -4.71 -11.29 -26.34
C ALA A 137 -5.16 -12.04 -27.62
N ASP A 138 -4.85 -13.33 -27.69
CA ASP A 138 -5.05 -14.13 -28.91
C ASP A 138 -6.51 -14.21 -29.32
N ASP A 139 -7.41 -14.50 -28.39
CA ASP A 139 -8.85 -14.63 -28.68
C ASP A 139 -9.49 -13.29 -29.05
N PHE A 140 -8.98 -12.18 -28.50
CA PHE A 140 -9.44 -10.85 -28.88
C PHE A 140 -9.14 -10.55 -30.34
N LEU A 141 -7.92 -10.84 -30.79
CA LEU A 141 -7.49 -10.59 -32.16
C LEU A 141 -8.26 -11.49 -33.16
N GLN A 142 -8.48 -12.75 -32.82
CA GLN A 142 -9.28 -13.68 -33.61
C GLN A 142 -10.74 -13.24 -33.67
N TYR A 143 -11.28 -12.74 -32.57
CA TYR A 143 -12.65 -12.24 -32.52
C TYR A 143 -12.88 -11.03 -33.44
N VAL A 144 -11.92 -10.12 -33.54
CA VAL A 144 -11.99 -9.00 -34.48
C VAL A 144 -11.62 -9.37 -35.91
N GLY A 145 -11.41 -10.66 -36.20
CA GLY A 145 -11.17 -11.20 -37.55
C GLY A 145 -9.70 -11.17 -37.98
N LEU A 146 -8.78 -10.99 -37.01
CA LEU A 146 -7.34 -11.05 -37.23
C LEU A 146 -6.81 -12.36 -36.63
N PRO A 147 -6.60 -13.43 -37.42
CA PRO A 147 -6.13 -14.73 -36.92
C PRO A 147 -4.62 -14.70 -36.67
N ILE A 148 -4.20 -13.92 -35.72
CA ILE A 148 -2.82 -13.74 -35.31
C ILE A 148 -2.68 -13.94 -33.81
N SER A 149 -1.55 -14.49 -33.37
CA SER A 149 -1.17 -14.54 -31.96
C SER A 149 -0.48 -13.25 -31.55
N PHE A 150 -0.68 -12.85 -30.32
CA PHE A 150 -0.08 -11.68 -29.72
C PHE A 150 0.56 -12.03 -28.38
N LEU A 151 1.81 -11.65 -28.24
CA LEU A 151 2.53 -11.72 -26.97
C LEU A 151 3.33 -10.42 -26.79
N ARG A 152 3.09 -9.74 -25.69
CA ARG A 152 3.93 -8.64 -25.25
C ARG A 152 4.71 -9.06 -24.02
N THR A 153 6.02 -8.87 -24.04
CA THR A 153 6.88 -9.09 -22.89
C THR A 153 7.39 -7.76 -22.34
N ILE A 154 7.51 -7.71 -21.03
CA ILE A 154 8.06 -6.59 -20.29
C ILE A 154 9.02 -7.17 -19.25
N ASP A 155 10.26 -6.73 -19.29
CA ASP A 155 11.28 -7.07 -18.30
C ASP A 155 11.69 -5.78 -17.59
N ASP A 156 11.52 -5.76 -16.27
CA ASP A 156 11.93 -4.67 -15.40
C ASP A 156 13.00 -5.16 -14.41
N ASP A 157 13.95 -4.30 -14.10
CA ASP A 157 14.88 -4.49 -13.00
C ASP A 157 14.96 -3.17 -12.21
N LEU A 158 14.58 -3.23 -10.94
CA LEU A 158 14.65 -2.12 -10.02
C LEU A 158 15.57 -2.47 -8.85
N GLU A 159 16.70 -1.78 -8.77
CA GLU A 159 17.57 -1.81 -7.60
C GLU A 159 17.30 -0.58 -6.74
N THR A 160 17.10 -0.77 -5.43
CA THR A 160 16.94 0.31 -4.45
C THR A 160 18.01 0.16 -3.38
N THR A 161 18.78 1.23 -3.16
CA THR A 161 19.72 1.34 -2.04
C THR A 161 19.29 2.48 -1.13
N SER A 162 19.10 2.21 0.16
CA SER A 162 18.66 3.21 1.14
C SER A 162 19.61 3.29 2.33
N TYR A 163 19.94 4.51 2.72
CA TYR A 163 20.74 4.84 3.89
C TYR A 163 19.94 5.76 4.81
N ALA A 164 20.02 5.54 6.11
CA ALA A 164 19.45 6.48 7.06
C ALA A 164 20.27 6.59 8.33
N VAL A 165 20.20 7.78 8.93
CA VAL A 165 20.64 8.02 10.30
C VAL A 165 19.50 8.65 11.08
N PHE A 166 19.34 8.25 12.34
CA PHE A 166 18.24 8.73 13.15
C PHE A 166 18.63 8.86 14.62
N GLY A 167 17.89 9.70 15.33
CA GLY A 167 18.01 9.83 16.78
C GLY A 167 16.68 10.24 17.37
N GLN A 168 16.44 9.77 18.59
CA GLN A 168 15.28 10.16 19.39
C GLN A 168 15.69 10.29 20.85
N VAL A 169 15.09 11.25 21.54
CA VAL A 169 15.19 11.44 22.97
C VAL A 169 13.79 11.53 23.56
N ASP A 170 13.54 10.76 24.59
CA ASP A 170 12.34 10.82 25.42
C ASP A 170 12.73 11.32 26.81
N TRP A 171 12.18 12.47 27.20
CA TRP A 171 12.53 13.19 28.42
C TRP A 171 11.30 13.40 29.32
N ALA A 172 11.25 12.71 30.44
CA ALA A 172 10.28 12.94 31.51
C ALA A 172 10.74 14.19 32.32
N PHE A 173 10.44 15.38 31.82
CA PHE A 173 10.92 16.64 32.37
C PHE A 173 10.15 17.10 33.61
N ALA A 174 9.03 16.49 33.92
CA ALA A 174 8.27 16.67 35.15
C ALA A 174 7.46 15.39 35.46
N ASP A 175 6.96 15.26 36.70
CA ASP A 175 6.28 14.03 37.20
C ASP A 175 5.18 13.49 36.28
N LYS A 176 4.52 14.36 35.54
CA LYS A 176 3.40 14.00 34.68
C LYS A 176 3.63 14.25 33.19
N TRP A 177 4.76 14.80 32.83
CA TRP A 177 5.03 15.26 31.48
C TRP A 177 6.23 14.54 30.88
N ASN A 178 6.06 14.04 29.67
CA ASN A 178 7.13 13.47 28.87
C ASN A 178 7.15 14.14 27.49
N LEU A 179 8.35 14.54 27.06
CA LEU A 179 8.62 15.11 25.74
C LEU A 179 9.48 14.12 24.95
N GLY A 180 8.95 13.64 23.84
CA GLY A 180 9.68 12.86 22.84
C GLY A 180 10.06 13.77 21.66
N VAL A 181 11.32 13.75 21.26
CA VAL A 181 11.82 14.45 20.06
C VAL A 181 12.67 13.48 19.26
N GLY A 182 12.34 13.28 18.01
CA GLY A 182 13.08 12.44 17.10
C GLY A 182 13.29 13.08 15.74
N VAL A 183 14.32 12.65 15.05
CA VAL A 183 14.59 13.03 13.67
C VAL A 183 15.27 11.88 12.94
N ARG A 184 14.92 11.68 11.68
CA ARG A 184 15.59 10.75 10.77
C ARG A 184 15.92 11.47 9.48
N TRP A 185 17.11 11.28 8.98
CA TRP A 185 17.49 11.57 7.61
C TRP A 185 17.57 10.26 6.83
N THR A 186 16.96 10.25 5.67
CA THR A 186 16.99 9.09 4.76
C THR A 186 17.44 9.58 3.40
N GLN A 187 18.30 8.80 2.74
CA GLN A 187 18.62 8.93 1.31
C GLN A 187 18.34 7.59 0.65
N GLU A 188 17.72 7.64 -0.50
CA GLU A 188 17.34 6.48 -1.29
C GLU A 188 17.75 6.71 -2.74
N GLU A 189 18.51 5.77 -3.29
CA GLU A 189 18.98 5.73 -4.67
C GLU A 189 18.27 4.57 -5.38
N LYS A 190 17.79 4.80 -6.59
CA LYS A 190 17.13 3.79 -7.42
C LYS A 190 17.75 3.76 -8.79
N ASP A 191 18.18 2.55 -9.20
CA ASP A 191 18.58 2.22 -10.55
C ASP A 191 17.44 1.44 -11.20
N TYR A 192 16.97 1.89 -12.36
CA TYR A 192 15.84 1.27 -13.04
C TYR A 192 16.21 0.93 -14.47
N PHE A 193 15.93 -0.32 -14.86
CA PHE A 193 16.02 -0.80 -16.23
C PHE A 193 14.67 -1.36 -16.65
N ARG A 194 14.25 -1.10 -17.89
CA ARG A 194 13.06 -1.64 -18.51
C ARG A 194 13.28 -1.95 -19.98
N THR A 195 12.81 -3.11 -20.41
CA THR A 195 12.69 -3.42 -21.83
C THR A 195 11.32 -4.01 -22.14
N THR A 196 10.79 -3.69 -23.32
CA THR A 196 9.54 -4.27 -23.81
C THR A 196 9.72 -4.81 -25.20
N SER A 197 9.08 -5.94 -25.51
CA SER A 197 9.01 -6.46 -26.86
C SER A 197 7.59 -6.91 -27.20
N THR A 198 7.24 -6.89 -28.47
CA THR A 198 5.94 -7.35 -28.95
C THR A 198 6.15 -8.33 -30.08
N PHE A 199 5.61 -9.52 -29.92
CA PHE A 199 5.55 -10.55 -30.96
C PHE A 199 4.14 -10.60 -31.56
N SER A 200 4.07 -10.74 -32.88
CA SER A 200 2.86 -11.16 -33.56
C SER A 200 3.19 -12.09 -34.72
N ASP A 201 2.36 -13.08 -34.97
CA ASP A 201 2.50 -14.01 -36.10
C ASP A 201 2.50 -13.28 -37.45
N LEU A 202 1.84 -12.13 -37.53
CA LEU A 202 1.77 -11.32 -38.74
C LEU A 202 3.13 -10.69 -39.09
N LEU A 203 3.88 -10.27 -38.09
CA LEU A 203 5.17 -9.59 -38.28
C LEU A 203 6.34 -10.59 -38.26
N GLY A 204 6.17 -11.77 -37.68
CA GLY A 204 7.16 -12.83 -37.63
C GLY A 204 8.41 -12.52 -36.83
N VAL A 205 8.43 -11.46 -36.05
CA VAL A 205 9.58 -10.96 -35.31
C VAL A 205 9.13 -10.39 -33.98
N ALA A 206 9.87 -10.68 -32.91
CA ALA A 206 9.82 -9.88 -31.69
C ALA A 206 10.55 -8.56 -32.00
N ASP A 207 9.81 -7.48 -32.12
CA ASP A 207 10.39 -6.17 -32.30
C ASP A 207 10.61 -5.56 -30.88
N PRO A 208 11.86 -5.24 -30.47
CA PRO A 208 12.07 -4.50 -29.25
C PRO A 208 11.39 -3.15 -29.41
N ALA A 209 10.27 -2.98 -28.72
CA ALA A 209 9.49 -1.77 -28.83
C ALA A 209 10.19 -0.60 -28.11
N PHE A 210 10.96 -0.92 -27.04
CA PHE A 210 11.48 0.13 -26.19
C PHE A 210 12.49 -0.46 -25.16
N GLU A 211 13.56 0.29 -24.89
CA GLU A 211 14.51 0.03 -23.83
C GLU A 211 14.82 1.34 -23.11
N PHE A 212 14.87 1.28 -21.79
CA PHE A 212 15.14 2.43 -20.92
C PHE A 212 16.01 2.01 -19.74
N SER A 213 16.95 2.88 -19.37
CA SER A 213 17.74 2.76 -18.15
C SER A 213 18.05 4.14 -17.61
N ASP A 214 17.79 4.33 -16.32
CA ASP A 214 18.08 5.58 -15.62
C ASP A 214 18.29 5.34 -14.12
N SER A 215 18.87 6.32 -13.43
CA SER A 215 19.07 6.30 -11.99
C SER A 215 18.80 7.67 -11.40
N ASP A 216 18.21 7.70 -10.21
CA ASP A 216 17.94 8.95 -9.49
C ASP A 216 18.03 8.73 -7.98
N ASP A 217 18.21 9.81 -7.21
CA ASP A 217 18.30 9.75 -5.76
C ASP A 217 17.47 10.84 -5.07
N TRP A 218 16.92 10.50 -3.92
CA TRP A 218 16.07 11.39 -3.12
C TRP A 218 16.46 11.32 -1.65
N SER A 219 16.35 12.43 -0.96
CA SER A 219 16.60 12.46 0.48
C SER A 219 15.66 13.40 1.21
N ASP A 220 15.31 13.06 2.45
CA ASP A 220 14.49 13.92 3.29
C ASP A 220 14.78 13.75 4.78
N TRP A 221 14.37 14.77 5.56
CA TRP A 221 14.40 14.80 7.01
C TRP A 221 12.98 14.63 7.57
N THR A 222 12.76 13.62 8.38
CA THR A 222 11.47 13.33 9.00
C THR A 222 11.50 13.54 10.50
N PRO A 223 11.22 14.77 10.99
CA PRO A 223 11.14 15.08 12.40
C PRO A 223 9.84 14.56 13.03
N THR A 224 9.88 14.28 14.33
CA THR A 224 8.72 13.98 15.16
C THR A 224 8.85 14.64 16.53
N VAL A 225 7.76 15.17 17.05
CA VAL A 225 7.65 15.69 18.41
C VAL A 225 6.40 15.14 19.04
N THR A 226 6.50 14.59 20.23
CA THR A 226 5.38 14.07 21.02
C THR A 226 5.42 14.68 22.41
N LEU A 227 4.29 15.17 22.89
CA LEU A 227 4.12 15.63 24.26
C LEU A 227 3.06 14.77 24.94
N ASP A 228 3.45 14.09 26.00
CA ASP A 228 2.57 13.25 26.82
C ASP A 228 2.24 13.91 28.14
N TYR A 229 1.01 13.76 28.60
CA TYR A 229 0.55 14.21 29.92
C TYR A 229 -0.17 13.09 30.67
N ALA A 230 0.42 12.60 31.76
CA ALA A 230 -0.21 11.65 32.67
C ALA A 230 -1.18 12.38 33.60
N MET A 231 -2.45 12.56 33.14
CA MET A 231 -3.49 13.21 33.95
C MET A 231 -3.70 12.48 35.27
N SER A 232 -3.72 11.14 35.20
CA SER A 232 -3.76 10.21 36.34
C SER A 232 -3.09 8.90 35.94
N ASP A 233 -3.00 7.94 36.86
CA ASP A 233 -2.51 6.57 36.59
C ASP A 233 -3.40 5.84 35.56
N ALA A 234 -4.64 6.26 35.43
CA ALA A 234 -5.63 5.66 34.54
C ALA A 234 -5.80 6.39 33.21
N VAL A 235 -5.31 7.61 33.06
CA VAL A 235 -5.55 8.46 31.88
C VAL A 235 -4.27 9.17 31.44
N LYS A 236 -3.85 8.90 30.22
CA LYS A 236 -2.76 9.59 29.54
C LYS A 236 -3.29 10.34 28.33
N LEU A 237 -3.00 11.63 28.22
CA LEU A 237 -3.25 12.45 27.05
C LEU A 237 -1.95 12.60 26.27
N TYR A 238 -2.04 12.77 24.97
CA TYR A 238 -0.88 13.06 24.13
C TYR A 238 -1.20 13.98 22.96
N GLY A 239 -0.20 14.66 22.47
CA GLY A 239 -0.19 15.38 21.21
C GLY A 239 1.08 15.04 20.44
N ARG A 240 0.98 14.83 19.13
CA ARG A 240 2.09 14.49 18.26
C ARG A 240 2.03 15.30 16.99
N VAL A 241 3.20 15.75 16.52
CA VAL A 241 3.41 16.29 15.17
C VAL A 241 4.56 15.52 14.55
N ALA A 242 4.38 15.02 13.34
CA ALA A 242 5.39 14.23 12.66
C ALA A 242 5.33 14.48 11.15
N GLN A 243 6.48 14.46 10.51
CA GLN A 243 6.62 14.39 9.06
C GLN A 243 6.91 12.96 8.62
N GLY A 244 6.26 12.51 7.55
CA GLY A 244 6.57 11.31 6.80
C GLY A 244 7.04 11.66 5.38
N PHE A 245 7.70 10.70 4.74
CA PHE A 245 8.28 10.85 3.42
C PHE A 245 8.15 9.52 2.67
N LYS A 246 7.88 9.60 1.38
CA LYS A 246 7.94 8.49 0.44
C LYS A 246 8.79 8.95 -0.74
N SER A 247 9.84 8.20 -1.08
CA SER A 247 10.78 8.59 -2.14
C SER A 247 10.12 8.67 -3.51
N GLY A 248 10.76 9.38 -4.39
CA GLY A 248 10.45 9.36 -5.81
C GLY A 248 10.73 8.00 -6.46
N GLY A 249 10.52 7.92 -7.76
CA GLY A 249 10.72 6.68 -8.52
C GLY A 249 10.47 6.86 -10.00
N PHE A 250 10.41 5.72 -10.68
CA PHE A 250 10.21 5.62 -12.12
C PHE A 250 8.82 5.09 -12.45
N ASN A 251 8.26 5.54 -13.58
CA ASN A 251 6.99 5.03 -14.07
C ASN A 251 7.14 3.59 -14.60
N GLY A 252 6.84 2.59 -13.78
CA GLY A 252 6.86 1.17 -14.12
C GLY A 252 5.79 0.72 -15.12
N ARG A 253 5.09 1.66 -15.82
CA ARG A 253 4.11 1.37 -16.87
C ARG A 253 4.38 2.10 -18.16
N ALA A 254 5.56 2.68 -18.31
CA ALA A 254 5.98 3.29 -19.56
C ALA A 254 5.99 2.27 -20.69
N ASN A 255 5.38 2.64 -21.81
CA ASN A 255 5.29 1.81 -23.01
C ASN A 255 6.13 2.35 -24.17
N THR A 256 6.54 3.61 -24.08
CA THR A 256 7.34 4.33 -25.07
C THR A 256 8.34 5.22 -24.36
N ALA A 257 9.35 5.72 -25.07
CA ALA A 257 10.32 6.66 -24.53
C ALA A 257 9.66 7.96 -24.02
N ASP A 258 8.54 8.36 -24.59
CA ASP A 258 7.81 9.56 -24.20
C ASP A 258 6.98 9.36 -22.91
N ASP A 259 6.73 8.11 -22.52
CA ASP A 259 5.99 7.75 -21.30
C ASP A 259 6.90 7.61 -20.08
N VAL A 260 8.20 7.53 -20.32
CA VAL A 260 9.17 7.43 -19.23
C VAL A 260 9.16 8.75 -18.49
N SER A 261 8.85 8.68 -17.21
CA SER A 261 8.92 9.80 -16.31
C SER A 261 9.42 9.34 -14.95
N THR A 262 10.21 10.18 -14.33
CA THR A 262 10.43 10.12 -12.89
C THR A 262 9.30 10.88 -12.20
N PHE A 263 9.02 10.53 -10.96
CA PHE A 263 8.15 11.30 -10.08
C PHE A 263 8.90 11.62 -8.78
N ASP A 264 8.62 12.80 -8.26
CA ASP A 264 9.26 13.34 -7.07
C ASP A 264 8.76 12.70 -5.77
N PRO A 265 9.45 12.88 -4.65
CA PRO A 265 8.99 12.45 -3.34
C PRO A 265 7.64 13.06 -2.96
N GLU A 266 6.88 12.31 -2.19
CA GLU A 266 5.67 12.73 -1.49
C GLU A 266 6.00 12.93 -0.02
N THR A 267 5.51 14.00 0.58
CA THR A 267 5.67 14.25 2.01
C THR A 267 4.33 14.39 2.71
N VAL A 268 4.27 14.03 3.99
CA VAL A 268 3.06 14.18 4.80
C VAL A 268 3.38 14.76 6.16
N TRP A 269 2.65 15.80 6.56
CA TRP A 269 2.63 16.29 7.94
C TRP A 269 1.36 15.83 8.64
N THR A 270 1.54 15.10 9.74
CA THR A 270 0.44 14.65 10.59
C THR A 270 0.50 15.32 11.94
N THR A 271 -0.62 15.91 12.35
CA THR A 271 -0.88 16.38 13.73
C THR A 271 -1.94 15.50 14.33
N GLU A 272 -1.65 14.91 15.48
CA GLU A 272 -2.51 14.00 16.20
C GLU A 272 -2.63 14.40 17.67
N VAL A 273 -3.83 14.31 18.21
CA VAL A 273 -4.09 14.42 19.66
C VAL A 273 -4.92 13.24 20.11
N GLY A 274 -4.65 12.73 21.30
CA GLY A 274 -5.39 11.58 21.75
C GLY A 274 -5.37 11.36 23.26
N ALA A 275 -6.10 10.32 23.66
CA ALA A 275 -6.18 9.86 25.04
C ALA A 275 -6.09 8.32 25.08
N LYS A 276 -5.29 7.82 26.01
CA LYS A 276 -5.21 6.39 26.34
C LYS A 276 -5.70 6.21 27.77
N THR A 277 -6.70 5.33 27.95
CA THR A 277 -7.32 5.17 29.26
C THR A 277 -7.36 3.70 29.67
N THR A 278 -7.17 3.44 30.97
CA THR A 278 -7.35 2.13 31.59
C THR A 278 -8.14 2.34 32.87
N LEU A 279 -9.43 2.04 32.80
CA LEU A 279 -10.44 2.33 33.82
C LEU A 279 -10.99 1.07 34.46
N ALA A 280 -11.77 1.21 35.52
CA ALA A 280 -12.46 0.10 36.20
C ALA A 280 -11.51 -1.05 36.57
N ASP A 281 -10.37 -0.73 37.22
CA ASP A 281 -9.35 -1.69 37.64
C ASP A 281 -8.82 -2.56 36.48
N GLY A 282 -8.61 -1.93 35.31
CA GLY A 282 -8.10 -2.61 34.12
C GLY A 282 -9.17 -3.30 33.26
N LYS A 283 -10.43 -3.30 33.67
CA LYS A 283 -11.53 -3.94 32.95
C LYS A 283 -12.01 -3.17 31.74
N LEU A 284 -11.74 -1.86 31.67
CA LEU A 284 -12.11 -1.01 30.55
C LEU A 284 -10.87 -0.27 30.05
N ARG A 285 -10.47 -0.56 28.82
CA ARG A 285 -9.48 0.21 28.08
C ARG A 285 -10.20 0.95 26.96
N ALA A 286 -9.98 2.27 26.85
CA ALA A 286 -10.51 3.08 25.76
C ALA A 286 -9.44 4.04 25.28
N ASN A 287 -9.14 4.00 23.97
CA ASN A 287 -8.20 4.87 23.29
C ASN A 287 -8.96 5.72 22.29
N TYR A 288 -8.54 6.97 22.17
CA TYR A 288 -9.12 7.94 21.25
C TYR A 288 -7.99 8.65 20.54
N ALA A 289 -8.09 8.81 19.23
CA ALA A 289 -7.22 9.62 18.43
C ALA A 289 -8.00 10.53 17.50
N PHE A 290 -7.53 11.75 17.29
CA PHE A 290 -8.01 12.71 16.30
C PHE A 290 -6.81 13.22 15.55
N PHE A 291 -6.84 13.17 14.25
CA PHE A 291 -5.68 13.54 13.43
C PHE A 291 -6.07 14.37 12.20
N VAL A 292 -5.09 15.14 11.75
CA VAL A 292 -5.10 15.85 10.48
C VAL A 292 -3.77 15.56 9.80
N SER A 293 -3.82 15.05 8.58
CA SER A 293 -2.66 14.79 7.73
C SER A 293 -2.77 15.61 6.45
N LYS A 294 -1.68 16.26 6.09
CA LYS A 294 -1.56 17.00 4.84
C LYS A 294 -0.43 16.41 4.02
N TYR A 295 -0.79 15.95 2.84
CA TYR A 295 0.16 15.44 1.86
C TYR A 295 0.47 16.54 0.86
N ASP A 296 1.75 16.77 0.63
CA ASP A 296 2.28 17.58 -0.45
C ASP A 296 2.88 16.66 -1.51
N ASP A 297 2.69 16.99 -2.78
CA ASP A 297 3.20 16.24 -3.93
C ASP A 297 2.75 14.77 -3.95
N PHE A 298 1.47 14.52 -3.62
CA PHE A 298 0.91 13.18 -3.55
C PHE A 298 1.11 12.41 -4.86
N GLN A 299 1.71 11.22 -4.76
CA GLN A 299 2.01 10.36 -5.89
C GLN A 299 0.76 9.59 -6.32
N ALA A 300 0.11 10.03 -7.36
CA ALA A 300 -1.07 9.38 -7.88
C ALA A 300 -0.84 8.77 -9.26
N ARG A 301 -1.37 7.58 -9.46
CA ARG A 301 -1.42 6.94 -10.77
C ARG A 301 -2.66 7.43 -11.50
N VAL A 302 -2.45 7.96 -12.69
CA VAL A 302 -3.53 8.46 -13.54
C VAL A 302 -3.58 7.68 -14.85
N SER A 303 -4.78 7.66 -15.47
CA SER A 303 -4.96 7.16 -16.82
C SER A 303 -5.18 8.34 -17.75
N VAL A 304 -4.30 8.53 -18.72
CA VAL A 304 -4.37 9.62 -19.67
C VAL A 304 -4.66 9.05 -21.07
N LEU A 305 -5.69 9.56 -21.72
CA LEU A 305 -5.92 9.29 -23.13
C LEU A 305 -4.97 10.18 -23.94
N ASP A 306 -4.02 9.55 -24.63
CA ASP A 306 -2.90 10.25 -25.27
C ASP A 306 -3.19 10.72 -26.68
N ASN A 307 -4.33 10.41 -27.26
CA ASN A 307 -4.53 10.66 -28.68
C ASN A 307 -5.89 11.26 -29.00
N GLU A 308 -5.85 12.36 -29.79
CA GLU A 308 -7.04 12.97 -30.40
C GLU A 308 -7.50 12.23 -31.69
N ASP A 309 -6.72 11.24 -32.19
CA ASP A 309 -7.09 10.44 -33.36
C ASP A 309 -7.93 9.23 -32.97
N PRO A 310 -9.22 9.17 -33.33
CA PRO A 310 -10.10 8.08 -32.97
C PRO A 310 -9.69 6.71 -33.54
N LEU A 311 -8.77 6.69 -34.50
CA LEU A 311 -8.28 5.45 -35.11
C LEU A 311 -7.00 4.92 -34.46
N ASN A 312 -6.42 5.68 -33.54
CA ASN A 312 -5.17 5.32 -32.86
C ASN A 312 -5.23 5.69 -31.37
N ILE A 313 -6.19 5.09 -30.67
CA ILE A 313 -6.39 5.30 -29.25
C ILE A 313 -5.24 4.67 -28.49
N SER A 314 -4.48 5.49 -27.74
CA SER A 314 -3.48 5.00 -26.79
C SER A 314 -3.75 5.55 -25.39
N PHE A 315 -3.49 4.71 -24.39
CA PHE A 315 -3.58 5.06 -22.98
C PHE A 315 -2.18 5.08 -22.37
N ARG A 316 -1.90 6.13 -21.63
CA ARG A 316 -0.73 6.22 -20.77
C ARG A 316 -1.15 6.11 -19.32
N PHE A 317 -0.28 5.56 -18.49
CA PHE A 317 -0.52 5.36 -17.06
C PHE A 317 0.63 5.96 -16.23
N PRO A 318 0.90 7.27 -16.34
CA PRO A 318 1.96 7.89 -15.56
C PRO A 318 1.62 7.91 -14.07
N VAL A 319 2.68 7.94 -13.25
CA VAL A 319 2.61 8.39 -11.87
C VAL A 319 2.98 9.86 -11.87
N LEU A 320 2.14 10.69 -11.27
CA LEU A 320 2.33 12.14 -11.21
C LEU A 320 2.32 12.59 -9.74
N ASN A 321 3.11 13.60 -9.41
CA ASN A 321 2.97 14.37 -8.18
C ASN A 321 1.90 15.44 -8.42
N ALA A 322 0.65 15.05 -8.34
CA ALA A 322 -0.40 15.81 -9.00
C ALA A 322 -1.30 16.61 -8.06
N ALA A 323 -1.30 16.33 -6.75
CA ALA A 323 -2.24 16.98 -5.86
C ALA A 323 -1.74 17.06 -4.42
N GLU A 324 -2.24 18.04 -3.70
CA GLU A 324 -2.31 17.98 -2.25
C GLU A 324 -3.42 16.99 -1.87
N LEU A 325 -3.25 16.24 -0.78
CA LEU A 325 -4.28 15.38 -0.19
C LEU A 325 -4.44 15.74 1.27
N ASP A 326 -5.62 16.22 1.64
CA ASP A 326 -5.98 16.53 3.02
C ASP A 326 -6.78 15.36 3.61
N ILE A 327 -6.33 14.83 4.75
CA ILE A 327 -7.03 13.77 5.49
C ILE A 327 -7.30 14.25 6.91
N LYS A 328 -8.53 14.10 7.37
CA LYS A 328 -8.95 14.31 8.76
C LYS A 328 -9.60 13.05 9.26
N GLY A 329 -9.35 12.68 10.51
CA GLY A 329 -9.95 11.46 11.02
C GLY A 329 -10.05 11.42 12.53
N ALA A 330 -10.85 10.45 12.96
CA ALA A 330 -11.02 10.11 14.36
C ALA A 330 -11.09 8.59 14.52
N GLU A 331 -10.42 8.07 15.53
CA GLU A 331 -10.39 6.64 15.85
C GLU A 331 -10.75 6.42 17.31
N VAL A 332 -11.54 5.38 17.55
CA VAL A 332 -11.94 4.93 18.88
C VAL A 332 -11.75 3.43 18.99
N GLU A 333 -10.97 3.01 19.99
CA GLU A 333 -10.78 1.61 20.31
C GLU A 333 -11.20 1.36 21.76
N ILE A 334 -12.09 0.41 21.99
CA ILE A 334 -12.57 0.02 23.31
C ILE A 334 -12.40 -1.48 23.51
N THR A 335 -11.80 -1.87 24.63
CA THR A 335 -11.82 -3.24 25.14
C THR A 335 -12.47 -3.21 26.51
N TRP A 336 -13.53 -3.98 26.70
CA TRP A 336 -14.30 -4.01 27.93
C TRP A 336 -14.54 -5.44 28.43
N LEU A 337 -14.22 -5.67 29.68
CA LEU A 337 -14.41 -6.92 30.42
C LEU A 337 -15.49 -6.70 31.50
N PRO A 338 -16.79 -6.58 31.12
CA PRO A 338 -17.85 -6.23 32.08
C PRO A 338 -18.02 -7.27 33.20
N ILE A 339 -17.84 -8.53 32.85
CA ILE A 339 -17.87 -9.67 33.77
C ILE A 339 -16.77 -10.67 33.32
N GLU A 340 -16.33 -11.51 34.25
CA GLU A 340 -15.21 -12.44 34.01
C GLU A 340 -15.33 -13.29 32.73
N PRO A 341 -16.48 -13.86 32.37
CA PRO A 341 -16.60 -14.68 31.17
C PRO A 341 -16.76 -13.88 29.86
N LEU A 342 -16.92 -12.55 29.90
CA LEU A 342 -17.27 -11.75 28.72
C LEU A 342 -16.22 -10.69 28.41
N ALA A 343 -15.63 -10.78 27.21
CA ALA A 343 -14.76 -9.78 26.62
C ALA A 343 -15.47 -9.14 25.41
N LEU A 344 -15.55 -7.82 25.38
CA LEU A 344 -16.11 -7.02 24.28
C LEU A 344 -15.01 -6.14 23.71
N SER A 345 -14.98 -6.00 22.38
CA SER A 345 -14.13 -5.04 21.70
C SER A 345 -14.89 -4.26 20.63
N THR A 346 -14.56 -2.98 20.52
CA THR A 346 -15.14 -2.07 19.55
C THR A 346 -14.03 -1.24 18.94
N GLN A 347 -14.02 -1.13 17.63
CA GLN A 347 -13.15 -0.24 16.87
C GLN A 347 -14.04 0.57 15.93
N ILE A 348 -13.89 1.89 15.92
CA ILE A 348 -14.64 2.79 15.05
C ILE A 348 -13.63 3.77 14.45
N GLY A 349 -13.63 3.91 13.14
CA GLY A 349 -12.86 4.88 12.39
C GLY A 349 -13.78 5.79 11.59
N TYR A 350 -13.47 7.06 11.61
CA TYR A 350 -14.01 8.09 10.73
C TYR A 350 -12.88 8.70 9.93
N LEU A 351 -13.03 8.85 8.63
CA LEU A 351 -12.07 9.42 7.72
C LEU A 351 -12.77 10.37 6.76
N ASP A 352 -12.26 11.59 6.67
CA ASP A 352 -12.60 12.61 5.69
C ASP A 352 -11.33 12.88 4.89
N ALA A 353 -11.29 12.44 3.62
CA ALA A 353 -10.14 12.51 2.75
C ALA A 353 -10.52 13.17 1.43
N GLU A 354 -9.88 14.29 1.13
CA GLU A 354 -10.18 15.12 -0.04
C GLU A 354 -8.89 15.52 -0.76
N TYR A 355 -8.91 15.49 -2.08
CA TYR A 355 -7.84 16.10 -2.87
C TYR A 355 -7.94 17.62 -2.78
N GLY A 356 -6.80 18.28 -2.54
CA GLY A 356 -6.69 19.74 -2.50
C GLY A 356 -6.79 20.41 -3.88
N SER A 357 -6.46 21.68 -3.91
CA SER A 357 -6.48 22.47 -5.14
C SER A 357 -5.49 21.93 -6.19
N GLY A 358 -5.98 21.49 -7.32
CA GLY A 358 -5.22 20.82 -8.37
C GLY A 358 -5.52 19.32 -8.48
N GLY A 359 -6.44 18.83 -7.64
CA GLY A 359 -6.85 17.44 -7.60
C GLY A 359 -7.38 16.89 -8.93
N PHE A 360 -7.41 15.58 -9.02
CA PHE A 360 -7.89 14.87 -10.19
C PHE A 360 -9.38 15.09 -10.35
N THR A 361 -9.77 15.92 -11.32
CA THR A 361 -11.13 15.87 -11.82
C THR A 361 -11.22 14.72 -12.80
N GLY A 362 -11.98 13.69 -12.47
CA GLY A 362 -12.34 12.65 -13.42
C GLY A 362 -13.02 13.28 -14.66
N SER A 363 -13.12 12.52 -15.74
CA SER A 363 -13.78 12.98 -16.99
C SER A 363 -15.26 13.36 -16.78
N ASP A 364 -15.83 13.02 -15.63
CA ASP A 364 -17.18 13.37 -15.16
C ASP A 364 -17.19 14.56 -14.18
N GLY A 365 -16.02 15.11 -13.82
CA GLY A 365 -15.89 16.23 -12.90
C GLY A 365 -16.10 15.88 -11.41
N VAL A 366 -16.02 14.62 -11.02
CA VAL A 366 -16.44 14.11 -9.70
C VAL A 366 -15.33 13.35 -8.97
N ALA A 367 -14.10 13.71 -9.00
CA ALA A 367 -13.10 13.00 -8.20
C ALA A 367 -12.45 13.92 -7.16
N ASP A 368 -13.17 14.22 -6.11
CA ASP A 368 -12.62 14.93 -4.95
C ASP A 368 -12.14 13.96 -3.86
N GLU A 369 -12.44 12.66 -3.95
CA GLU A 369 -12.14 11.66 -2.93
C GLU A 369 -11.16 10.59 -3.43
N PRO A 370 -10.16 10.21 -2.64
CA PRO A 370 -9.24 9.13 -2.98
C PRO A 370 -9.92 7.75 -2.94
N ALA A 371 -9.46 6.85 -3.82
CA ALA A 371 -9.91 5.47 -3.81
C ALA A 371 -9.54 4.76 -2.49
N PHE A 372 -10.32 3.73 -2.11
CA PHE A 372 -10.14 2.92 -0.91
C PHE A 372 -10.22 3.69 0.43
N ALA A 373 -10.84 4.88 0.46
CA ALA A 373 -10.99 5.72 1.63
C ALA A 373 -12.47 5.77 2.12
N PRO A 374 -12.99 4.70 2.75
CA PRO A 374 -14.37 4.71 3.26
C PRO A 374 -14.49 5.71 4.41
N GLU A 375 -15.55 6.51 4.42
CA GLU A 375 -15.80 7.53 5.46
C GLU A 375 -15.95 6.89 6.86
N TRP A 376 -16.65 5.76 6.94
CA TRP A 376 -16.86 5.06 8.21
C TRP A 376 -16.44 3.60 8.15
N THR A 377 -15.72 3.19 9.17
CA THR A 377 -15.44 1.79 9.46
C THR A 377 -15.80 1.46 10.90
N ALA A 378 -16.38 0.29 11.14
CA ALA A 378 -16.63 -0.15 12.50
C ALA A 378 -16.47 -1.67 12.62
N ARG A 379 -15.94 -2.10 13.76
CA ARG A 379 -15.87 -3.50 14.17
C ARG A 379 -16.38 -3.63 15.59
N PHE A 380 -17.29 -4.56 15.79
CA PHE A 380 -17.78 -4.98 17.11
C PHE A 380 -17.52 -6.45 17.26
N ALA A 381 -16.89 -6.87 18.36
CA ALA A 381 -16.64 -8.28 18.63
C ALA A 381 -16.90 -8.59 20.09
N GLY A 382 -17.33 -9.82 20.36
CA GLY A 382 -17.55 -10.32 21.71
C GLY A 382 -17.12 -11.77 21.82
N THR A 383 -16.50 -12.10 22.93
CA THR A 383 -16.12 -13.47 23.30
C THR A 383 -16.66 -13.76 24.67
N TRP A 384 -17.42 -14.85 24.80
CA TRP A 384 -17.90 -15.35 26.06
C TRP A 384 -17.31 -16.73 26.32
N THR A 385 -16.71 -16.93 27.50
CA THR A 385 -16.05 -18.20 27.88
C THR A 385 -16.66 -18.74 29.13
N HIS A 386 -17.11 -19.99 29.11
CA HIS A 386 -17.59 -20.70 30.26
C HIS A 386 -16.64 -21.83 30.62
N ASN A 387 -16.13 -21.82 31.85
CA ASN A 387 -15.27 -22.84 32.39
C ASN A 387 -16.11 -23.84 33.18
N PHE A 388 -16.05 -25.12 32.79
CA PHE A 388 -16.73 -26.19 33.48
C PHE A 388 -15.87 -26.75 34.63
N ALA A 389 -16.51 -27.29 35.65
CA ALA A 389 -15.83 -27.86 36.84
C ALA A 389 -14.88 -29.04 36.53
N ASN A 390 -15.05 -29.70 35.38
CA ASN A 390 -14.19 -30.79 34.90
C ASN A 390 -12.91 -30.33 34.20
N GLY A 391 -12.67 -29.00 34.14
CA GLY A 391 -11.50 -28.40 33.49
C GLY A 391 -11.63 -28.18 31.97
N SER A 392 -12.79 -28.47 31.35
CA SER A 392 -13.09 -28.07 29.99
C SER A 392 -13.65 -26.66 29.95
N ASP A 393 -13.53 -25.99 28.80
CA ASP A 393 -14.10 -24.69 28.53
C ASP A 393 -14.97 -24.70 27.26
N LEU A 394 -15.93 -23.79 27.21
CA LEU A 394 -16.76 -23.53 26.06
C LEU A 394 -16.65 -22.03 25.72
N MET A 395 -16.22 -21.72 24.50
CA MET A 395 -16.07 -20.35 24.02
C MET A 395 -17.05 -20.06 22.88
N PHE A 396 -17.76 -18.95 22.99
CA PHE A 396 -18.52 -18.36 21.91
C PHE A 396 -17.88 -17.03 21.52
N ALA A 397 -17.60 -16.87 20.22
CA ALA A 397 -17.11 -15.63 19.67
C ALA A 397 -18.02 -15.17 18.53
N ALA A 398 -18.33 -13.88 18.48
CA ALA A 398 -19.06 -13.26 17.40
C ALA A 398 -18.43 -11.91 17.06
N ALA A 399 -18.44 -11.56 15.77
CA ALA A 399 -17.96 -10.27 15.30
C ALA A 399 -18.87 -9.76 14.18
N ALA A 400 -19.05 -8.44 14.13
CA ALA A 400 -19.69 -7.72 13.05
C ALA A 400 -18.74 -6.63 12.56
N ASN A 401 -18.60 -6.49 11.26
CA ASN A 401 -17.80 -5.46 10.63
C ASN A 401 -18.72 -4.62 9.73
N TYR A 402 -18.53 -3.33 9.77
CA TYR A 402 -19.15 -2.35 8.87
C TYR A 402 -18.06 -1.57 8.15
N ARG A 403 -18.29 -1.29 6.91
CA ARG A 403 -17.50 -0.39 6.09
C ARG A 403 -18.43 0.36 5.16
N ASP A 404 -18.28 1.66 5.08
CA ASP A 404 -19.04 2.49 4.17
C ASP A 404 -18.66 2.23 2.69
N SER A 405 -19.45 2.77 1.78
CA SER A 405 -19.10 2.82 0.37
C SER A 405 -17.78 3.59 0.16
N MET A 406 -17.06 3.23 -0.86
CA MET A 406 -15.79 3.87 -1.24
C MET A 406 -15.58 3.74 -2.74
N TRP A 407 -14.81 4.64 -3.31
CA TRP A 407 -14.29 4.51 -4.67
C TRP A 407 -13.23 3.38 -4.75
N LEU A 408 -13.14 2.70 -5.94
CA LEU A 408 -12.21 1.58 -6.19
C LEU A 408 -11.23 1.94 -7.31
#